data_bf61275415b2c9cd89c6649210c28a37
#
_entry.id   bf61275415b2c9cd89c6649210c28a37
#
_cell.length_a   1.000
_cell.length_b   1.000
_cell.length_c   1.000
_cell.angle_alpha   90.00
_cell.angle_beta   90.00
_cell.angle_gamma   90.00
#
_symmetry.space_group_name_H-M   'P 1'
#
loop_
_entity.id
_entity.type
_entity.pdbx_description
1 polymer ?
#
loop_
_entity_poly.entity_id
_entity_poly.type
_entity_poly.pdbx_seq_one_letter_code
_entity_poly.pdbx_strand_id
1 'polypeptide(L)'
;MPQLRLALNQIDSTVGDIAQNAEAVVRWTRHSAEQGAHLVAFPEMVLTGYPVEDLALRQSFVEASRSALGALAARLADEGFGELPVVLGYLDRSESAAPKYGQPAGAPRNAGAVLYRGEVALTYAKHHLPNYGVFDEFRYFVPGDTMPVVRLHGVDIALAICEDLWQDGGRVPAARSAGAGLLLSINASPYERDKDDTRLELVRKRAQEAGCTTAYLAMIGGQDELVFDGDSIVVDRHGEVVARAPQFSEGCVVLDLDLPAGAAEPVAGIVDDGLRVDRLVISEEPLPAYEPELTGGYAERLDDDEEVYSALVVGLRAYAAKNGFRSVLIGLSGGIDSALVAALACDALGAQNVYGVSMPSKYSSDHSKGDAAELARRTGLNFRTISIAPMFDAYMASTELTGLAEENLQSRLRGTLLMAISNQEGHIVLAPGNKSELAVGYSTLYGDSVGAYGPIKDVYKTSVFRLAEWRNRAAAERGQTPPIPENSISKPPSAELRPGQVDTDSLPDYPVLDAILELYVDRDQGADAIVAAGFDRELVVKTLRMVDTAEYKRRQYPPGTKISPKGFGKDRRLPITNRWREQA
;
A
#
# COMPACT_ATOMS: atom_id res chain seq x y z
N MET A 1 -22.08 31.89 -5.94
CA MET A 1 -21.67 30.74 -6.76
C MET A 1 -22.54 29.57 -6.35
N PRO A 2 -22.88 28.64 -7.24
CA PRO A 2 -23.58 27.41 -6.85
C PRO A 2 -22.79 26.67 -5.78
N GLN A 3 -23.48 26.19 -4.75
CA GLN A 3 -22.86 25.42 -3.68
C GLN A 3 -23.10 23.91 -3.89
N LEU A 4 -22.05 23.11 -3.82
CA LEU A 4 -22.13 21.67 -3.96
C LEU A 4 -21.59 21.00 -2.69
N ARG A 5 -22.41 20.16 -2.02
CA ARG A 5 -21.94 19.31 -0.92
C ARG A 5 -21.40 18.00 -1.46
N LEU A 6 -20.08 17.85 -1.38
CA LEU A 6 -19.34 16.69 -1.86
C LEU A 6 -18.99 15.75 -0.68
N ALA A 7 -19.26 14.46 -0.83
CA ALA A 7 -18.83 13.42 0.09
C ALA A 7 -17.74 12.53 -0.55
N LEU A 8 -16.54 12.52 0.03
CA LEU A 8 -15.40 11.70 -0.38
C LEU A 8 -15.25 10.53 0.61
N ASN A 9 -15.57 9.32 0.19
CA ASN A 9 -15.50 8.12 1.03
C ASN A 9 -14.17 7.41 0.83
N GLN A 10 -13.24 7.61 1.75
CA GLN A 10 -11.94 6.98 1.82
C GLN A 10 -12.08 5.62 2.49
N ILE A 11 -12.21 4.54 1.73
CA ILE A 11 -12.52 3.20 2.24
C ILE A 11 -11.57 2.13 1.73
N ASP A 12 -11.46 1.03 2.48
CA ASP A 12 -10.78 -0.20 2.05
C ASP A 12 -11.72 -1.05 1.17
N SER A 13 -11.12 -1.78 0.24
CA SER A 13 -11.81 -2.79 -0.56
C SER A 13 -10.93 -4.02 -0.72
N THR A 14 -11.55 -5.19 -0.85
CA THR A 14 -10.84 -6.46 -1.01
C THR A 14 -10.95 -6.94 -2.45
N VAL A 15 -9.82 -7.27 -3.08
CA VAL A 15 -9.82 -7.81 -4.44
C VAL A 15 -10.65 -9.10 -4.50
N GLY A 16 -11.64 -9.09 -5.40
CA GLY A 16 -12.51 -10.24 -5.65
C GLY A 16 -13.71 -10.37 -4.73
N ASP A 17 -13.78 -9.66 -3.62
CA ASP A 17 -14.96 -9.67 -2.72
C ASP A 17 -16.00 -8.62 -3.12
N ILE A 18 -16.50 -8.77 -4.35
CA ILE A 18 -17.44 -7.83 -4.97
C ILE A 18 -18.67 -7.58 -4.08
N ALA A 19 -19.16 -8.62 -3.40
CA ALA A 19 -20.34 -8.51 -2.57
C ALA A 19 -20.12 -7.63 -1.34
N GLN A 20 -19.05 -7.83 -0.58
CA GLN A 20 -18.72 -7.00 0.59
C GLN A 20 -18.31 -5.59 0.19
N ASN A 21 -17.61 -5.42 -0.92
CA ASN A 21 -17.28 -4.10 -1.46
C ASN A 21 -18.56 -3.31 -1.82
N ALA A 22 -19.57 -3.95 -2.45
CA ALA A 22 -20.85 -3.33 -2.73
C ALA A 22 -21.62 -2.97 -1.43
N GLU A 23 -21.60 -3.83 -0.41
CA GLU A 23 -22.16 -3.52 0.92
C GLU A 23 -21.47 -2.27 1.55
N ALA A 24 -20.16 -2.17 1.42
CA ALA A 24 -19.43 -1.01 1.92
C ALA A 24 -19.87 0.27 1.18
N VAL A 25 -20.02 0.22 -0.15
CA VAL A 25 -20.53 1.36 -0.93
C VAL A 25 -21.93 1.79 -0.45
N VAL A 26 -22.86 0.84 -0.26
CA VAL A 26 -24.21 1.16 0.25
C VAL A 26 -24.15 1.79 1.65
N ARG A 27 -23.38 1.20 2.55
CA ARG A 27 -23.22 1.72 3.93
C ARG A 27 -22.70 3.15 3.96
N TRP A 28 -21.65 3.42 3.20
CA TRP A 28 -21.04 4.75 3.16
C TRP A 28 -21.86 5.77 2.35
N THR A 29 -22.63 5.33 1.34
CA THR A 29 -23.60 6.18 0.65
C THR A 29 -24.70 6.65 1.62
N ARG A 30 -25.22 5.74 2.44
CA ARG A 30 -26.20 6.09 3.49
C ARG A 30 -25.61 7.12 4.46
N HIS A 31 -24.39 6.90 4.95
CA HIS A 31 -23.71 7.86 5.83
C HIS A 31 -23.55 9.25 5.16
N SER A 32 -23.15 9.28 3.90
CA SER A 32 -23.01 10.51 3.13
C SER A 32 -24.36 11.23 2.93
N ALA A 33 -25.43 10.47 2.67
CA ALA A 33 -26.79 11.01 2.53
C ALA A 33 -27.31 11.61 3.83
N GLU A 34 -27.02 10.99 4.99
CA GLU A 34 -27.34 11.54 6.32
C GLU A 34 -26.64 12.88 6.60
N GLN A 35 -25.49 13.14 5.95
CA GLN A 35 -24.79 14.43 5.99
C GLN A 35 -25.30 15.43 4.94
N GLY A 36 -26.31 15.05 4.14
CA GLY A 36 -26.91 15.89 3.10
C GLY A 36 -26.07 16.03 1.83
N ALA A 37 -25.23 15.05 1.51
CA ALA A 37 -24.41 15.08 0.30
C ALA A 37 -25.24 15.21 -0.98
N HIS A 38 -24.74 15.98 -1.95
CA HIS A 38 -25.31 16.10 -3.31
C HIS A 38 -24.61 15.15 -4.29
N LEU A 39 -23.35 14.84 -4.03
CA LEU A 39 -22.52 13.93 -4.79
C LEU A 39 -21.70 13.08 -3.82
N VAL A 40 -21.72 11.79 -4.04
CA VAL A 40 -20.94 10.81 -3.27
C VAL A 40 -19.90 10.19 -4.17
N ALA A 41 -18.66 10.11 -3.70
CA ALA A 41 -17.57 9.49 -4.45
C ALA A 41 -16.87 8.38 -3.66
N PHE A 42 -16.43 7.35 -4.39
CA PHE A 42 -15.67 6.21 -3.90
C PHE A 42 -14.40 6.01 -4.72
N PRO A 43 -13.37 5.33 -4.19
CA PRO A 43 -12.08 5.14 -4.85
C PRO A 43 -12.15 4.40 -6.21
N GLU A 44 -11.03 4.49 -6.93
CA GLU A 44 -10.72 3.68 -8.11
C GLU A 44 -10.92 2.19 -7.81
N MET A 45 -11.59 1.47 -8.72
CA MET A 45 -11.88 0.03 -8.64
C MET A 45 -12.44 -0.46 -7.29
N VAL A 46 -13.10 0.39 -6.52
CA VAL A 46 -13.63 0.03 -5.20
C VAL A 46 -14.54 -1.19 -5.23
N LEU A 47 -15.30 -1.40 -6.31
CA LEU A 47 -16.22 -2.53 -6.43
C LEU A 47 -15.49 -3.88 -6.56
N THR A 48 -14.35 -3.93 -7.22
CA THR A 48 -13.57 -5.14 -7.47
C THR A 48 -12.34 -5.28 -6.57
N GLY A 49 -11.94 -4.19 -5.90
CA GLY A 49 -10.64 -4.04 -5.26
C GLY A 49 -9.53 -3.73 -6.27
N TYR A 50 -8.38 -3.20 -5.81
CA TYR A 50 -7.21 -2.86 -6.62
C TYR A 50 -5.92 -3.32 -5.91
N PRO A 51 -4.92 -3.82 -6.67
CA PRO A 51 -4.93 -4.15 -8.10
C PRO A 51 -5.52 -5.54 -8.38
N VAL A 52 -6.30 -5.66 -9.45
CA VAL A 52 -6.96 -6.94 -9.82
C VAL A 52 -6.06 -7.92 -10.56
N GLU A 53 -4.90 -7.47 -11.03
CA GLU A 53 -3.90 -8.28 -11.73
C GLU A 53 -4.52 -9.14 -12.86
N ASP A 54 -4.09 -10.39 -13.03
CA ASP A 54 -4.59 -11.31 -14.06
C ASP A 54 -6.08 -11.69 -13.90
N LEU A 55 -6.75 -11.30 -12.81
CA LEU A 55 -8.20 -11.41 -12.71
C LEU A 55 -8.91 -10.56 -13.77
N ALA A 56 -8.32 -9.43 -14.18
CA ALA A 56 -8.84 -8.59 -15.27
C ALA A 56 -8.96 -9.35 -16.59
N LEU A 57 -8.14 -10.38 -16.82
CA LEU A 57 -8.14 -11.19 -18.05
C LEU A 57 -9.21 -12.29 -18.02
N ARG A 58 -9.88 -12.50 -16.87
CA ARG A 58 -10.97 -13.48 -16.74
C ARG A 58 -12.31 -12.85 -17.09
N GLN A 59 -12.89 -13.25 -18.22
CA GLN A 59 -14.18 -12.73 -18.66
C GLN A 59 -15.27 -12.86 -17.58
N SER A 60 -15.30 -13.99 -16.85
CA SER A 60 -16.27 -14.19 -15.76
C SER A 60 -16.14 -13.16 -14.64
N PHE A 61 -14.92 -12.71 -14.32
CA PHE A 61 -14.70 -11.70 -13.30
C PHE A 61 -15.12 -10.30 -13.77
N VAL A 62 -14.82 -9.97 -15.04
CA VAL A 62 -15.28 -8.71 -15.66
C VAL A 62 -16.81 -8.64 -15.69
N GLU A 63 -17.48 -9.72 -16.14
CA GLU A 63 -18.95 -9.76 -16.18
C GLU A 63 -19.58 -9.74 -14.77
N ALA A 64 -18.93 -10.34 -13.78
CA ALA A 64 -19.38 -10.25 -12.38
C ALA A 64 -19.32 -8.80 -11.86
N SER A 65 -18.25 -8.07 -12.18
CA SER A 65 -18.13 -6.63 -11.85
C SER A 65 -19.24 -5.81 -12.50
N ARG A 66 -19.47 -6.00 -13.80
CA ARG A 66 -20.51 -5.27 -14.55
C ARG A 66 -21.92 -5.56 -14.02
N SER A 67 -22.21 -6.83 -13.75
CA SER A 67 -23.51 -7.24 -13.19
C SER A 67 -23.71 -6.67 -11.79
N ALA A 68 -22.68 -6.67 -10.96
CA ALA A 68 -22.74 -6.11 -9.62
C ALA A 68 -22.93 -4.58 -9.64
N LEU A 69 -22.34 -3.87 -10.61
CA LEU A 69 -22.53 -2.43 -10.78
C LEU A 69 -24.00 -2.10 -11.06
N GLY A 70 -24.65 -2.82 -12.00
CA GLY A 70 -26.07 -2.63 -12.29
C GLY A 70 -26.97 -2.97 -11.09
N ALA A 71 -26.68 -4.07 -10.39
CA ALA A 71 -27.41 -4.46 -9.18
C ALA A 71 -27.24 -3.42 -8.05
N LEU A 72 -26.04 -2.85 -7.89
CA LEU A 72 -25.77 -1.80 -6.92
C LEU A 72 -26.55 -0.52 -7.23
N ALA A 73 -26.63 -0.11 -8.50
CA ALA A 73 -27.42 1.04 -8.92
C ALA A 73 -28.91 0.87 -8.54
N ALA A 74 -29.50 -0.26 -8.90
CA ALA A 74 -30.89 -0.58 -8.56
C ALA A 74 -31.11 -0.58 -7.04
N ARG A 75 -30.21 -1.22 -6.29
CA ARG A 75 -30.28 -1.29 -4.82
C ARG A 75 -30.22 0.09 -4.16
N LEU A 76 -29.35 0.98 -4.61
CA LEU A 76 -29.25 2.34 -4.07
C LEU A 76 -30.57 3.10 -4.27
N ALA A 77 -31.26 2.91 -5.41
CA ALA A 77 -32.57 3.51 -5.63
C ALA A 77 -33.65 2.90 -4.74
N ASP A 78 -33.67 1.56 -4.58
CA ASP A 78 -34.61 0.85 -3.72
C ASP A 78 -34.47 1.25 -2.23
N GLU A 79 -33.24 1.54 -1.79
CA GLU A 79 -32.96 2.05 -0.44
C GLU A 79 -33.21 3.58 -0.27
N GLY A 80 -33.70 4.25 -1.31
CA GLY A 80 -34.09 5.67 -1.26
C GLY A 80 -33.01 6.66 -1.66
N PHE A 81 -31.87 6.19 -2.17
CA PHE A 81 -30.75 7.03 -2.61
C PHE A 81 -30.73 7.28 -4.13
N GLY A 82 -31.82 6.99 -4.84
CA GLY A 82 -31.87 7.10 -6.31
C GLY A 82 -31.58 8.49 -6.85
N GLU A 83 -31.98 9.54 -6.15
CA GLU A 83 -31.71 10.94 -6.55
C GLU A 83 -30.33 11.46 -6.13
N LEU A 84 -29.52 10.67 -5.44
CA LEU A 84 -28.17 11.00 -5.01
C LEU A 84 -27.15 10.36 -5.99
N PRO A 85 -26.46 11.14 -6.83
CA PRO A 85 -25.45 10.60 -7.73
C PRO A 85 -24.28 10.00 -6.96
N VAL A 86 -23.85 8.81 -7.38
CA VAL A 86 -22.72 8.08 -6.79
C VAL A 86 -21.66 7.81 -7.86
N VAL A 87 -20.44 8.29 -7.64
CA VAL A 87 -19.26 8.04 -8.49
C VAL A 87 -18.41 6.95 -7.86
N LEU A 88 -18.08 5.90 -8.60
CA LEU A 88 -17.23 4.81 -8.10
C LEU A 88 -16.41 4.14 -9.21
N GLY A 89 -15.29 3.52 -8.79
CA GLY A 89 -14.45 2.72 -9.68
C GLY A 89 -14.88 1.25 -9.75
N TYR A 90 -14.76 0.64 -10.94
CA TYR A 90 -15.07 -0.77 -11.19
C TYR A 90 -14.25 -1.33 -12.37
N LEU A 91 -14.30 -2.64 -12.57
CA LEU A 91 -13.71 -3.30 -13.72
C LEU A 91 -14.74 -3.44 -14.83
N ASP A 92 -14.43 -2.86 -16.00
CA ASP A 92 -15.25 -2.92 -17.21
C ASP A 92 -14.52 -3.59 -18.37
N ARG A 93 -15.15 -3.62 -19.54
CA ARG A 93 -14.54 -3.96 -20.82
C ARG A 93 -15.04 -3.05 -21.94
N SER A 94 -14.24 -2.90 -22.97
CA SER A 94 -14.67 -2.18 -24.16
C SER A 94 -15.52 -3.09 -25.06
N GLU A 95 -16.73 -2.64 -25.39
CA GLU A 95 -17.59 -3.32 -26.37
C GLU A 95 -17.14 -3.05 -27.82
N SER A 96 -16.45 -1.93 -28.06
CA SER A 96 -16.10 -1.44 -29.39
C SER A 96 -14.63 -1.66 -29.78
N ALA A 97 -13.76 -2.06 -28.84
CA ALA A 97 -12.36 -2.30 -29.16
C ALA A 97 -12.22 -3.54 -30.03
N ALA A 98 -11.79 -3.34 -31.27
CA ALA A 98 -11.41 -4.46 -32.13
C ALA A 98 -10.20 -5.20 -31.55
N PRO A 99 -10.16 -6.54 -31.59
CA PRO A 99 -8.99 -7.28 -31.16
C PRO A 99 -7.74 -6.81 -31.92
N LYS A 100 -6.71 -6.41 -31.18
CA LYS A 100 -5.41 -6.02 -31.75
C LYS A 100 -4.32 -6.89 -31.15
N TYR A 101 -3.32 -7.22 -31.95
CA TYR A 101 -2.13 -7.90 -31.46
C TYR A 101 -1.45 -7.06 -30.38
N GLY A 102 -1.12 -7.66 -29.23
CA GLY A 102 -0.50 -6.97 -28.08
C GLY A 102 -1.49 -6.29 -27.13
N GLN A 103 -2.80 -6.33 -27.42
CA GLN A 103 -3.83 -5.90 -26.46
C GLN A 103 -4.37 -7.09 -25.65
N PRO A 104 -4.79 -6.87 -24.39
CA PRO A 104 -5.39 -7.92 -23.58
C PRO A 104 -6.70 -8.43 -24.21
N ALA A 105 -6.90 -9.74 -24.15
CA ALA A 105 -8.10 -10.38 -24.66
C ALA A 105 -9.34 -9.88 -23.91
N GLY A 106 -10.45 -9.61 -24.64
CA GLY A 106 -11.67 -9.06 -24.03
C GLY A 106 -11.64 -7.57 -23.74
N ALA A 107 -10.52 -6.88 -24.02
CA ALA A 107 -10.34 -5.44 -23.84
C ALA A 107 -10.83 -4.91 -22.49
N PRO A 108 -10.36 -5.42 -21.33
CA PRO A 108 -10.75 -4.93 -20.01
C PRO A 108 -10.37 -3.46 -19.85
N ARG A 109 -11.08 -2.77 -18.95
CA ARG A 109 -10.88 -1.35 -18.63
C ARG A 109 -10.89 -1.13 -17.12
N ASN A 110 -9.95 -0.36 -16.63
CA ASN A 110 -10.06 0.31 -15.36
C ASN A 110 -11.03 1.48 -15.56
N ALA A 111 -12.21 1.42 -14.96
CA ALA A 111 -13.32 2.31 -15.28
C ALA A 111 -13.95 2.95 -14.04
N GLY A 112 -14.59 4.10 -14.27
CA GLY A 112 -15.48 4.74 -13.33
C GLY A 112 -16.91 4.78 -13.87
N ALA A 113 -17.87 4.84 -12.96
CA ALA A 113 -19.29 4.97 -13.28
C ALA A 113 -19.95 6.04 -12.43
N VAL A 114 -21.04 6.61 -12.95
CA VAL A 114 -21.98 7.43 -12.21
C VAL A 114 -23.30 6.67 -12.12
N LEU A 115 -23.72 6.35 -10.90
CA LEU A 115 -25.00 5.71 -10.61
C LEU A 115 -26.03 6.79 -10.27
N TYR A 116 -27.17 6.74 -10.92
CA TYR A 116 -28.27 7.69 -10.69
C TYR A 116 -29.61 7.08 -11.09
N ARG A 117 -30.64 7.28 -10.28
CA ARG A 117 -32.03 6.78 -10.50
C ARG A 117 -32.12 5.29 -10.78
N GLY A 118 -31.29 4.49 -10.10
CA GLY A 118 -31.30 3.04 -10.24
C GLY A 118 -30.58 2.52 -11.48
N GLU A 119 -29.91 3.38 -12.24
CA GLU A 119 -29.22 3.03 -13.48
C GLU A 119 -27.74 3.45 -13.44
N VAL A 120 -26.96 2.83 -14.30
CA VAL A 120 -25.59 3.26 -14.61
C VAL A 120 -25.68 4.37 -15.65
N ALA A 121 -25.74 5.62 -15.17
CA ALA A 121 -26.06 6.79 -16.00
C ALA A 121 -24.89 7.24 -16.88
N LEU A 122 -23.64 7.02 -16.45
CA LEU A 122 -22.43 7.34 -17.22
C LEU A 122 -21.34 6.32 -16.88
N THR A 123 -20.56 5.91 -17.89
CA THR A 123 -19.33 5.12 -17.69
C THR A 123 -18.16 5.77 -18.42
N TYR A 124 -16.97 5.64 -17.85
CA TYR A 124 -15.74 6.15 -18.45
C TYR A 124 -14.56 5.25 -18.06
N ALA A 125 -13.52 5.21 -18.88
CA ALA A 125 -12.34 4.41 -18.59
C ALA A 125 -11.12 5.30 -18.38
N LYS A 126 -10.20 4.88 -17.53
CA LYS A 126 -8.91 5.53 -17.29
C LYS A 126 -8.18 5.79 -18.60
N HIS A 127 -7.69 7.02 -18.78
CA HIS A 127 -7.03 7.44 -20.02
C HIS A 127 -5.55 7.10 -20.00
N HIS A 128 -4.84 7.50 -18.97
CA HIS A 128 -3.44 7.18 -18.77
C HIS A 128 -3.30 5.89 -17.95
N LEU A 129 -2.59 4.91 -18.48
CA LEU A 129 -2.33 3.63 -17.82
C LEU A 129 -0.89 3.62 -17.30
N PRO A 130 -0.65 3.49 -15.97
CA PRO A 130 0.70 3.40 -15.45
C PRO A 130 1.35 2.05 -15.80
N ASN A 131 2.64 2.11 -16.20
CA ASN A 131 3.43 0.92 -16.55
C ASN A 131 4.87 1.07 -16.06
N TYR A 132 5.03 1.38 -14.78
CA TYR A 132 6.31 1.58 -14.08
C TYR A 132 6.17 1.14 -12.62
N GLY A 133 7.31 0.88 -11.93
CA GLY A 133 7.32 0.44 -10.55
C GLY A 133 6.46 -0.82 -10.34
N VAL A 134 5.46 -0.71 -9.48
CA VAL A 134 4.51 -1.78 -9.18
C VAL A 134 3.37 -1.91 -10.19
N PHE A 135 3.23 -0.93 -11.08
CA PHE A 135 2.15 -0.89 -12.05
C PHE A 135 2.49 -1.63 -13.33
N ASP A 136 1.50 -2.33 -13.89
CA ASP A 136 1.61 -3.10 -15.13
C ASP A 136 0.28 -3.02 -15.92
N GLU A 137 -0.36 -1.83 -15.93
CA GLU A 137 -1.73 -1.68 -16.43
C GLU A 137 -1.84 -1.86 -17.96
N PHE A 138 -0.75 -1.66 -18.73
CA PHE A 138 -0.75 -1.98 -20.15
C PHE A 138 -0.93 -3.48 -20.43
N ARG A 139 -0.62 -4.33 -19.46
CA ARG A 139 -0.83 -5.77 -19.55
C ARG A 139 -2.31 -6.13 -19.45
N TYR A 140 -3.09 -5.35 -18.71
CA TYR A 140 -4.46 -5.70 -18.33
C TYR A 140 -5.50 -4.87 -19.06
N PHE A 141 -5.26 -3.57 -19.30
CA PHE A 141 -6.29 -2.63 -19.68
C PHE A 141 -6.07 -1.99 -21.03
N VAL A 142 -7.18 -1.52 -21.61
CA VAL A 142 -7.17 -0.62 -22.75
C VAL A 142 -7.61 0.78 -22.28
N PRO A 143 -6.95 1.86 -22.78
CA PRO A 143 -7.24 3.22 -22.33
C PRO A 143 -8.61 3.72 -22.79
N GLY A 144 -9.14 4.70 -22.06
CA GLY A 144 -10.32 5.48 -22.44
C GLY A 144 -9.95 6.67 -23.35
N ASP A 145 -10.92 7.14 -24.10
CA ASP A 145 -10.81 8.24 -25.08
C ASP A 145 -11.84 9.35 -24.86
N THR A 146 -12.48 9.38 -23.68
CA THR A 146 -13.51 10.37 -23.35
C THR A 146 -13.09 11.29 -22.21
N MET A 147 -13.62 12.52 -22.24
CA MET A 147 -13.62 13.46 -21.12
C MET A 147 -15.03 13.45 -20.49
N PRO A 148 -15.25 12.67 -19.40
CA PRO A 148 -16.56 12.60 -18.75
C PRO A 148 -16.83 13.88 -17.94
N VAL A 149 -18.02 14.45 -18.12
CA VAL A 149 -18.47 15.63 -17.38
C VAL A 149 -19.89 15.40 -16.87
N VAL A 150 -20.13 15.62 -15.59
CA VAL A 150 -21.45 15.57 -14.98
C VAL A 150 -21.89 16.99 -14.65
N ARG A 151 -23.03 17.42 -15.16
CA ARG A 151 -23.67 18.66 -14.72
C ARG A 151 -24.64 18.37 -13.59
N LEU A 152 -24.33 18.87 -12.42
CA LEU A 152 -25.12 18.71 -11.20
C LEU A 152 -25.32 20.07 -10.53
N HIS A 153 -26.56 20.44 -10.29
CA HIS A 153 -26.96 21.76 -9.70
C HIS A 153 -26.30 22.95 -10.37
N GLY A 154 -26.20 22.88 -11.70
CA GLY A 154 -25.58 23.92 -12.51
C GLY A 154 -24.04 23.95 -12.48
N VAL A 155 -23.38 23.02 -11.84
CA VAL A 155 -21.90 22.87 -11.84
C VAL A 155 -21.47 21.78 -12.79
N ASP A 156 -20.47 22.03 -13.62
CA ASP A 156 -19.81 21.02 -14.45
C ASP A 156 -18.68 20.34 -13.67
N ILE A 157 -18.78 19.03 -13.47
CA ILE A 157 -17.84 18.19 -12.72
C ILE A 157 -17.14 17.25 -13.70
N ALA A 158 -15.86 17.46 -13.92
CA ALA A 158 -15.00 16.59 -14.71
C ALA A 158 -14.55 15.39 -13.85
N LEU A 159 -14.51 14.19 -14.45
CA LEU A 159 -14.11 12.96 -13.76
C LEU A 159 -12.79 12.41 -14.32
N ALA A 160 -11.92 11.96 -13.41
CA ALA A 160 -10.63 11.38 -13.73
C ALA A 160 -10.35 10.14 -12.86
N ILE A 161 -9.38 9.32 -13.26
CA ILE A 161 -8.94 8.14 -12.50
C ILE A 161 -7.42 8.19 -12.36
N CYS A 162 -6.94 8.37 -11.15
CA CYS A 162 -5.59 8.17 -10.64
C CYS A 162 -4.48 8.72 -11.57
N GLU A 163 -3.91 7.89 -12.43
CA GLU A 163 -2.81 8.25 -13.33
C GLU A 163 -3.16 9.39 -14.29
N ASP A 164 -4.44 9.66 -14.53
CA ASP A 164 -4.90 10.80 -15.32
C ASP A 164 -4.44 12.14 -14.74
N LEU A 165 -4.10 12.18 -13.42
CA LEU A 165 -3.51 13.36 -12.77
C LEU A 165 -1.97 13.31 -12.73
N TRP A 166 -1.37 12.13 -12.75
CA TRP A 166 0.10 12.00 -12.61
C TRP A 166 0.84 12.33 -13.90
N GLN A 167 0.27 12.01 -15.06
CA GLN A 167 0.86 12.36 -16.34
C GLN A 167 0.42 13.75 -16.82
N ASP A 168 1.28 14.40 -17.59
CA ASP A 168 0.96 15.68 -18.23
C ASP A 168 0.02 15.44 -19.43
N GLY A 169 -0.87 16.39 -19.72
CA GLY A 169 -1.87 16.27 -20.78
C GLY A 169 -3.13 15.51 -20.34
N GLY A 170 -3.85 14.93 -21.30
CA GLY A 170 -5.04 14.12 -21.07
C GLY A 170 -6.20 14.88 -20.42
N ARG A 171 -6.73 14.33 -19.35
CA ARG A 171 -7.96 14.85 -18.72
C ARG A 171 -7.82 16.16 -17.98
N VAL A 172 -6.65 16.53 -17.51
CA VAL A 172 -6.46 17.76 -16.73
C VAL A 172 -6.68 19.00 -17.62
N PRO A 173 -5.93 19.22 -18.73
CA PRO A 173 -6.24 20.32 -19.65
C PRO A 173 -7.61 20.16 -20.31
N ALA A 174 -8.08 18.94 -20.58
CA ALA A 174 -9.40 18.68 -21.14
C ALA A 174 -10.53 19.13 -20.19
N ALA A 175 -10.37 18.99 -18.86
CA ALA A 175 -11.33 19.49 -17.87
C ALA A 175 -11.46 21.02 -17.95
N ARG A 176 -10.34 21.74 -18.09
CA ARG A 176 -10.33 23.19 -18.31
C ARG A 176 -11.07 23.55 -19.59
N SER A 177 -10.76 22.90 -20.71
CA SER A 177 -11.37 23.16 -22.00
C SER A 177 -12.87 22.82 -22.00
N ALA A 178 -13.29 21.81 -21.23
CA ALA A 178 -14.71 21.48 -21.04
C ALA A 178 -15.46 22.45 -20.09
N GLY A 179 -14.75 23.38 -19.44
CA GLY A 179 -15.32 24.39 -18.54
C GLY A 179 -15.72 23.84 -17.17
N ALA A 180 -15.00 22.82 -16.67
CA ALA A 180 -15.29 22.21 -15.37
C ALA A 180 -15.07 23.19 -14.21
N GLY A 181 -15.98 23.19 -13.24
CA GLY A 181 -15.84 23.90 -11.96
C GLY A 181 -15.20 23.03 -10.88
N LEU A 182 -15.26 21.70 -11.06
CA LEU A 182 -14.65 20.70 -10.19
C LEU A 182 -14.00 19.60 -11.05
N LEU A 183 -12.78 19.21 -10.72
CA LEU A 183 -12.14 17.98 -11.20
C LEU A 183 -12.13 16.97 -10.05
N LEU A 184 -12.91 15.90 -10.19
CA LEU A 184 -12.98 14.80 -9.22
C LEU A 184 -12.17 13.61 -9.73
N SER A 185 -11.10 13.28 -9.02
CA SER A 185 -10.27 12.10 -9.30
C SER A 185 -10.48 11.03 -8.24
N ILE A 186 -10.80 9.82 -8.68
CA ILE A 186 -10.86 8.63 -7.84
C ILE A 186 -9.57 7.83 -7.98
N ASN A 187 -8.93 7.44 -6.86
CA ASN A 187 -7.58 6.94 -6.88
C ASN A 187 -7.39 5.70 -5.99
N ALA A 188 -6.50 4.80 -6.44
CA ALA A 188 -5.92 3.70 -5.68
C ALA A 188 -4.39 3.73 -5.84
N SER A 189 -3.79 4.88 -5.51
CA SER A 189 -2.34 5.09 -5.59
C SER A 189 -1.66 4.48 -4.38
N PRO A 190 -0.74 3.50 -4.54
CA PRO A 190 -0.05 2.88 -3.41
C PRO A 190 0.85 3.85 -2.67
N TYR A 191 0.94 3.63 -1.37
CA TYR A 191 1.83 4.35 -0.47
C TYR A 191 3.30 4.06 -0.80
N GLU A 192 4.10 5.09 -0.69
CA GLU A 192 5.56 5.07 -0.58
C GLU A 192 5.97 6.17 0.39
N ARG A 193 7.05 5.98 1.15
CA ARG A 193 7.59 7.02 2.02
C ARG A 193 7.87 8.30 1.23
N ASP A 194 7.54 9.46 1.80
CA ASP A 194 7.69 10.80 1.20
C ASP A 194 6.80 11.05 -0.05
N LYS A 195 5.89 10.13 -0.39
CA LYS A 195 5.02 10.30 -1.56
C LYS A 195 3.87 11.26 -1.34
N ASP A 196 3.43 11.44 -0.11
CA ASP A 196 2.38 12.38 0.26
C ASP A 196 2.78 13.84 -0.03
N ASP A 197 4.06 14.21 0.16
CA ASP A 197 4.61 15.50 -0.28
C ASP A 197 4.50 15.67 -1.79
N THR A 198 4.92 14.66 -2.55
CA THR A 198 4.82 14.65 -4.01
C THR A 198 3.37 14.72 -4.48
N ARG A 199 2.45 14.02 -3.77
CA ARG A 199 1.01 14.01 -4.07
C ARG A 199 0.40 15.40 -3.88
N LEU A 200 0.68 16.05 -2.78
CA LEU A 200 0.15 17.39 -2.50
C LEU A 200 0.60 18.39 -3.57
N GLU A 201 1.89 18.40 -3.90
CA GLU A 201 2.42 19.28 -4.95
C GLU A 201 1.80 18.97 -6.33
N LEU A 202 1.59 17.70 -6.64
CA LEU A 202 0.90 17.28 -7.86
C LEU A 202 -0.53 17.82 -7.90
N VAL A 203 -1.33 17.61 -6.84
CA VAL A 203 -2.75 18.04 -6.83
C VAL A 203 -2.85 19.56 -6.93
N ARG A 204 -1.95 20.32 -6.28
CA ARG A 204 -1.83 21.77 -6.43
C ARG A 204 -1.57 22.19 -7.88
N LYS A 205 -0.57 21.57 -8.51
CA LYS A 205 -0.24 21.82 -9.93
C LYS A 205 -1.44 21.54 -10.82
N ARG A 206 -2.14 20.42 -10.61
CA ARG A 206 -3.28 20.00 -11.44
C ARG A 206 -4.50 20.90 -11.24
N ALA A 207 -4.76 21.38 -10.04
CA ALA A 207 -5.83 22.34 -9.77
C ALA A 207 -5.61 23.67 -10.52
N GLN A 208 -4.36 24.17 -10.50
CA GLN A 208 -3.98 25.38 -11.25
C GLN A 208 -4.04 25.17 -12.77
N GLU A 209 -3.59 24.02 -13.27
CA GLU A 209 -3.61 23.67 -14.68
C GLU A 209 -5.06 23.50 -15.20
N ALA A 210 -5.90 22.78 -14.46
CA ALA A 210 -7.32 22.63 -14.76
C ALA A 210 -8.10 23.95 -14.58
N GLY A 211 -7.58 24.87 -13.78
CA GLY A 211 -8.21 26.15 -13.46
C GLY A 211 -9.49 26.02 -12.61
N CYS A 212 -9.66 24.89 -11.92
CA CYS A 212 -10.82 24.59 -11.09
C CYS A 212 -10.41 23.90 -9.79
N THR A 213 -11.34 23.81 -8.83
CA THR A 213 -11.15 22.99 -7.63
C THR A 213 -10.90 21.55 -8.02
N THR A 214 -9.93 20.89 -7.37
CA THR A 214 -9.59 19.48 -7.61
C THR A 214 -9.78 18.69 -6.33
N ALA A 215 -10.61 17.65 -6.37
CA ALA A 215 -10.83 16.69 -5.32
C ALA A 215 -10.09 15.38 -5.67
N TYR A 216 -9.08 15.04 -4.90
CA TYR A 216 -8.29 13.81 -5.00
C TYR A 216 -8.78 12.84 -3.92
N LEU A 217 -9.64 11.91 -4.28
CA LEU A 217 -10.13 10.86 -3.37
C LEU A 217 -9.20 9.64 -3.46
N ALA A 218 -8.65 9.19 -2.35
CA ALA A 218 -7.74 8.06 -2.29
C ALA A 218 -8.34 6.86 -1.54
N MET A 219 -7.94 5.65 -1.97
CA MET A 219 -8.21 4.39 -1.27
C MET A 219 -7.37 4.29 0.00
N ILE A 220 -7.86 3.52 0.96
CA ILE A 220 -7.09 3.07 2.14
C ILE A 220 -7.00 1.56 2.18
N GLY A 221 -6.09 1.03 3.01
CA GLY A 221 -5.99 -0.40 3.32
C GLY A 221 -4.73 -1.04 2.78
N GLY A 222 -4.72 -2.35 2.66
CA GLY A 222 -3.61 -3.11 2.10
C GLY A 222 -4.08 -4.22 1.18
N GLN A 223 -3.32 -4.48 0.13
CA GLN A 223 -3.55 -5.59 -0.80
C GLN A 223 -2.21 -6.19 -1.21
N ASP A 224 -1.98 -7.46 -0.85
CA ASP A 224 -0.71 -8.16 -1.04
C ASP A 224 0.46 -7.39 -0.41
N GLU A 225 1.42 -6.90 -1.20
CA GLU A 225 2.55 -6.10 -0.72
C GLU A 225 2.24 -4.60 -0.65
N LEU A 226 1.12 -4.14 -1.26
CA LEU A 226 0.78 -2.73 -1.37
C LEU A 226 -0.04 -2.25 -0.18
N VAL A 227 0.22 -1.02 0.22
CA VAL A 227 -0.57 -0.29 1.20
C VAL A 227 -1.10 0.98 0.55
N PHE A 228 -2.29 1.39 0.92
CA PHE A 228 -2.95 2.62 0.51
C PHE A 228 -3.18 3.46 1.75
N ASP A 229 -2.67 4.67 1.74
CA ASP A 229 -2.62 5.55 2.92
C ASP A 229 -3.85 6.45 3.07
N GLY A 230 -4.71 6.51 2.06
CA GLY A 230 -5.78 7.48 2.05
C GLY A 230 -5.25 8.88 1.78
N ASP A 231 -5.32 9.76 2.76
CA ASP A 231 -4.87 11.15 2.59
C ASP A 231 -5.59 11.86 1.42
N SER A 232 -6.92 11.71 1.36
CA SER A 232 -7.73 12.39 0.35
C SER A 232 -7.66 13.90 0.57
N ILE A 233 -7.49 14.65 -0.55
CA ILE A 233 -7.18 16.09 -0.48
C ILE A 233 -8.13 16.84 -1.44
N VAL A 234 -8.64 17.99 -1.00
CA VAL A 234 -9.33 18.94 -1.86
C VAL A 234 -8.51 20.22 -1.92
N VAL A 235 -8.19 20.66 -3.13
CA VAL A 235 -7.38 21.86 -3.41
C VAL A 235 -8.18 22.79 -4.31
N ASP A 236 -8.20 24.08 -3.98
CA ASP A 236 -8.86 25.07 -4.81
C ASP A 236 -8.04 25.41 -6.08
N ARG A 237 -8.62 26.19 -6.98
CA ARG A 237 -7.98 26.62 -8.24
C ARG A 237 -6.71 27.44 -8.06
N HIS A 238 -6.43 27.93 -6.86
CA HIS A 238 -5.25 28.72 -6.52
C HIS A 238 -4.12 27.86 -5.94
N GLY A 239 -4.42 26.60 -5.62
CA GLY A 239 -3.48 25.67 -5.01
C GLY A 239 -3.56 25.60 -3.48
N GLU A 240 -4.58 26.23 -2.88
CA GLU A 240 -4.79 26.16 -1.42
C GLU A 240 -5.57 24.90 -1.04
N VAL A 241 -5.13 24.22 0.03
CA VAL A 241 -5.80 23.03 0.54
C VAL A 241 -7.07 23.44 1.28
N VAL A 242 -8.21 22.98 0.79
CA VAL A 242 -9.54 23.27 1.36
C VAL A 242 -9.92 22.24 2.41
N ALA A 243 -9.64 20.96 2.15
CA ALA A 243 -9.91 19.86 3.08
C ALA A 243 -8.87 18.75 2.91
N ARG A 244 -8.63 17.99 4.00
CA ARG A 244 -7.71 16.86 4.02
C ARG A 244 -8.21 15.77 4.95
N ALA A 245 -8.30 14.53 4.45
CA ALA A 245 -8.63 13.34 5.23
C ALA A 245 -7.43 12.85 6.04
N PRO A 246 -7.64 12.11 7.14
CA PRO A 246 -6.55 11.49 7.88
C PRO A 246 -5.88 10.36 7.07
N GLN A 247 -4.58 10.17 7.31
CA GLN A 247 -3.82 9.04 6.77
C GLN A 247 -4.19 7.73 7.49
N PHE A 248 -4.15 6.60 6.80
CA PHE A 248 -4.34 5.23 7.31
C PHE A 248 -5.64 5.00 8.11
N SER A 249 -6.68 5.77 7.82
CA SER A 249 -7.97 5.68 8.51
C SER A 249 -9.14 5.70 7.51
N GLU A 250 -10.07 4.76 7.61
CA GLU A 250 -11.33 4.86 6.88
C GLU A 250 -12.15 6.05 7.36
N GLY A 251 -12.84 6.70 6.43
CA GLY A 251 -13.70 7.83 6.77
C GLY A 251 -14.38 8.46 5.57
N CYS A 252 -15.23 9.42 5.88
CA CYS A 252 -15.91 10.25 4.91
C CYS A 252 -15.58 11.72 5.18
N VAL A 253 -15.06 12.43 4.17
CA VAL A 253 -14.91 13.88 4.20
C VAL A 253 -16.11 14.48 3.48
N VAL A 254 -16.91 15.27 4.20
CA VAL A 254 -18.07 15.97 3.62
C VAL A 254 -17.83 17.47 3.73
N LEU A 255 -17.90 18.16 2.58
CA LEU A 255 -17.61 19.59 2.53
C LEU A 255 -18.49 20.31 1.50
N ASP A 256 -18.73 21.57 1.77
CA ASP A 256 -19.44 22.50 0.87
C ASP A 256 -18.43 23.28 0.01
N LEU A 257 -18.62 23.25 -1.28
CA LEU A 257 -17.76 23.91 -2.25
C LEU A 257 -18.51 24.98 -3.02
N ASP A 258 -18.02 26.22 -2.96
CA ASP A 258 -18.46 27.32 -3.82
C ASP A 258 -17.80 27.21 -5.19
N LEU A 259 -18.54 26.68 -6.17
CA LEU A 259 -18.03 26.35 -7.49
C LEU A 259 -18.63 27.29 -8.56
N PRO A 260 -17.91 27.55 -9.67
CA PRO A 260 -18.46 28.33 -10.77
C PRO A 260 -19.62 27.58 -11.45
N ALA A 261 -20.62 28.32 -11.89
CA ALA A 261 -21.67 27.76 -12.72
C ALA A 261 -21.12 27.32 -14.07
N GLY A 262 -21.61 26.19 -14.56
CA GLY A 262 -21.29 25.70 -15.91
C GLY A 262 -21.81 26.68 -16.98
N ALA A 263 -21.13 26.69 -18.12
CA ALA A 263 -21.53 27.56 -19.25
C ALA A 263 -22.94 27.24 -19.74
N ALA A 264 -23.70 28.28 -20.13
CA ALA A 264 -25.03 28.11 -20.72
C ALA A 264 -24.99 27.30 -22.02
N GLU A 265 -23.93 27.50 -22.83
CA GLU A 265 -23.61 26.68 -24.00
C GLU A 265 -22.40 25.84 -23.67
N PRO A 266 -22.58 24.57 -23.21
CA PRO A 266 -21.48 23.74 -22.79
C PRO A 266 -20.65 23.28 -24.00
N VAL A 267 -19.34 23.20 -23.80
CA VAL A 267 -18.43 22.66 -24.81
C VAL A 267 -18.78 21.20 -25.14
N ALA A 268 -18.84 20.90 -26.42
CA ALA A 268 -19.11 19.58 -26.96
C ALA A 268 -18.06 19.22 -28.03
N GLY A 269 -17.92 17.94 -28.33
CA GLY A 269 -16.97 17.46 -29.34
C GLY A 269 -15.61 17.08 -28.78
N ILE A 270 -14.56 17.31 -29.55
CA ILE A 270 -13.18 16.92 -29.19
C ILE A 270 -12.49 18.10 -28.51
N VAL A 271 -11.85 17.84 -27.40
CA VAL A 271 -11.01 18.77 -26.61
C VAL A 271 -9.55 18.33 -26.64
N ASP A 272 -8.73 18.83 -25.70
CA ASP A 272 -7.31 18.53 -25.62
C ASP A 272 -7.02 17.01 -25.68
N ASP A 273 -5.90 16.66 -26.28
CA ASP A 273 -5.43 15.29 -26.53
C ASP A 273 -6.41 14.38 -27.28
N GLY A 274 -7.34 14.98 -28.03
CA GLY A 274 -8.32 14.24 -28.83
C GLY A 274 -9.43 13.58 -28.00
N LEU A 275 -9.57 13.94 -26.74
CA LEU A 275 -10.62 13.41 -25.87
C LEU A 275 -12.00 13.96 -26.29
N ARG A 276 -12.97 13.08 -26.41
CA ARG A 276 -14.36 13.46 -26.72
C ARG A 276 -15.12 13.75 -25.43
N VAL A 277 -15.69 14.94 -25.32
CA VAL A 277 -16.54 15.28 -24.18
C VAL A 277 -17.78 14.40 -24.18
N ASP A 278 -17.99 13.70 -23.06
CA ASP A 278 -19.16 12.88 -22.77
C ASP A 278 -19.89 13.48 -21.55
N ARG A 279 -21.04 14.11 -21.79
CA ARG A 279 -21.71 14.91 -20.77
C ARG A 279 -23.02 14.29 -20.33
N LEU A 280 -23.14 14.06 -19.02
CA LEU A 280 -24.37 13.71 -18.34
C LEU A 280 -24.94 14.95 -17.65
N VAL A 281 -26.17 15.34 -17.98
CA VAL A 281 -26.88 16.43 -17.28
C VAL A 281 -27.88 15.82 -16.30
N ILE A 282 -27.64 16.01 -15.02
CA ILE A 282 -28.52 15.56 -13.92
C ILE A 282 -29.45 16.69 -13.51
N SER A 283 -28.90 17.88 -13.25
CA SER A 283 -29.69 19.09 -12.89
C SER A 283 -28.94 20.37 -13.23
N GLU A 284 -29.69 21.37 -13.67
CA GLU A 284 -29.14 22.68 -14.07
C GLU A 284 -29.36 23.77 -13.03
N GLU A 285 -30.38 23.62 -12.18
CA GLU A 285 -30.73 24.64 -11.20
C GLU A 285 -29.80 24.62 -10.00
N PRO A 286 -29.15 25.75 -9.66
CA PRO A 286 -28.30 25.86 -8.48
C PRO A 286 -29.12 25.64 -7.20
N LEU A 287 -28.49 24.98 -6.21
CA LEU A 287 -29.05 24.91 -4.87
C LEU A 287 -28.71 26.16 -4.05
N PRO A 288 -29.58 26.53 -3.06
CA PRO A 288 -29.22 27.55 -2.09
C PRO A 288 -28.04 27.10 -1.22
N ALA A 289 -27.35 28.08 -0.63
CA ALA A 289 -26.29 27.80 0.34
C ALA A 289 -26.81 27.00 1.54
N TYR A 290 -25.98 26.08 2.03
CA TYR A 290 -26.31 25.29 3.21
C TYR A 290 -26.02 26.03 4.52
N GLU A 291 -26.87 25.79 5.51
CA GLU A 291 -26.62 26.18 6.88
C GLU A 291 -26.87 24.99 7.81
N PRO A 292 -25.89 24.56 8.62
CA PRO A 292 -24.51 25.07 8.66
C PRO A 292 -23.66 24.57 7.47
N GLU A 293 -22.67 25.39 7.07
CA GLU A 293 -21.64 25.02 6.11
C GLU A 293 -20.71 23.94 6.68
N LEU A 294 -20.37 22.94 5.87
CA LEU A 294 -19.41 21.89 6.21
C LEU A 294 -18.08 22.14 5.50
N THR A 295 -17.00 22.23 6.26
CA THR A 295 -15.65 22.52 5.73
C THR A 295 -14.85 21.26 5.40
N GLY A 296 -15.35 20.07 5.72
CA GLY A 296 -14.64 18.79 5.51
C GLY A 296 -13.51 18.49 6.49
N GLY A 297 -13.04 19.52 7.21
CA GLY A 297 -11.94 19.39 8.14
C GLY A 297 -10.56 19.34 7.46
N TYR A 298 -9.53 19.46 8.29
CA TYR A 298 -8.14 19.41 7.87
C TYR A 298 -7.38 18.50 8.85
N ALA A 299 -7.08 17.28 8.43
CA ALA A 299 -6.26 16.37 9.23
C ALA A 299 -4.79 16.78 9.16
N GLU A 300 -4.12 16.80 10.31
CA GLU A 300 -2.67 16.98 10.38
C GLU A 300 -1.96 15.75 9.80
N ARG A 301 -0.80 15.98 9.18
CA ARG A 301 0.05 14.91 8.66
C ARG A 301 0.72 14.18 9.82
N LEU A 302 0.89 12.89 9.66
CA LEU A 302 1.73 12.09 10.55
C LEU A 302 3.21 12.47 10.37
N ASP A 303 4.04 12.27 11.39
CA ASP A 303 5.48 12.32 11.21
C ASP A 303 5.97 11.09 10.42
N ASP A 304 7.16 11.19 9.80
CA ASP A 304 7.69 10.16 8.90
C ASP A 304 7.76 8.76 9.55
N ASP A 305 8.10 8.67 10.83
CA ASP A 305 8.20 7.39 11.53
C ASP A 305 6.81 6.83 11.88
N GLU A 306 5.85 7.69 12.26
CA GLU A 306 4.45 7.32 12.49
C GLU A 306 3.80 6.86 11.20
N GLU A 307 4.07 7.55 10.10
CA GLU A 307 3.56 7.21 8.77
C GLU A 307 4.05 5.82 8.33
N VAL A 308 5.35 5.58 8.36
CA VAL A 308 5.94 4.27 8.00
C VAL A 308 5.43 3.18 8.94
N TYR A 309 5.40 3.42 10.24
CA TYR A 309 4.90 2.43 11.20
C TYR A 309 3.42 2.08 10.95
N SER A 310 2.60 3.08 10.68
CA SER A 310 1.18 2.91 10.37
C SER A 310 0.98 2.12 9.08
N ALA A 311 1.78 2.37 8.03
CA ALA A 311 1.78 1.59 6.79
C ALA A 311 2.07 0.11 7.05
N LEU A 312 3.09 -0.20 7.89
CA LEU A 312 3.45 -1.58 8.24
C LEU A 312 2.31 -2.28 9.02
N VAL A 313 1.66 -1.57 9.95
CA VAL A 313 0.52 -2.08 10.72
C VAL A 313 -0.68 -2.37 9.81
N VAL A 314 -1.03 -1.43 8.92
CA VAL A 314 -2.15 -1.59 7.98
C VAL A 314 -1.88 -2.74 7.00
N GLY A 315 -0.66 -2.83 6.45
CA GLY A 315 -0.28 -3.90 5.53
C GLY A 315 -0.40 -5.29 6.16
N LEU A 316 0.15 -5.47 7.37
CA LEU A 316 0.05 -6.75 8.09
C LEU A 316 -1.40 -7.10 8.46
N ARG A 317 -2.18 -6.12 8.96
CA ARG A 317 -3.58 -6.30 9.32
C ARG A 317 -4.40 -6.74 8.11
N ALA A 318 -4.27 -6.03 6.99
CA ALA A 318 -4.99 -6.31 5.76
C ALA A 318 -4.61 -7.69 5.19
N TYR A 319 -3.32 -8.01 5.14
CA TYR A 319 -2.86 -9.30 4.64
C TYR A 319 -3.42 -10.46 5.45
N ALA A 320 -3.37 -10.38 6.78
CA ALA A 320 -3.93 -11.42 7.64
C ALA A 320 -5.46 -11.54 7.46
N ALA A 321 -6.19 -10.42 7.55
CA ALA A 321 -7.65 -10.41 7.48
C ALA A 321 -8.19 -10.88 6.12
N LYS A 322 -7.63 -10.36 5.01
CA LYS A 322 -8.07 -10.69 3.64
C LYS A 322 -7.76 -12.13 3.24
N ASN A 323 -6.75 -12.77 3.87
CA ASN A 323 -6.46 -14.20 3.72
C ASN A 323 -7.20 -15.09 4.75
N GLY A 324 -8.03 -14.52 5.63
CA GLY A 324 -8.80 -15.26 6.63
C GLY A 324 -8.01 -15.72 7.85
N PHE A 325 -6.77 -15.25 8.05
CA PHE A 325 -5.97 -15.55 9.23
C PHE A 325 -6.37 -14.66 10.40
N ARG A 326 -6.55 -15.27 11.56
CA ARG A 326 -6.95 -14.57 12.80
C ARG A 326 -5.79 -14.31 13.74
N SER A 327 -4.67 -15.00 13.55
CA SER A 327 -3.52 -14.99 14.46
C SER A 327 -2.21 -15.24 13.74
N VAL A 328 -1.14 -14.77 14.36
CA VAL A 328 0.22 -14.87 13.83
C VAL A 328 1.18 -15.55 14.79
N LEU A 329 2.21 -16.19 14.25
CA LEU A 329 3.30 -16.85 14.96
C LEU A 329 4.63 -16.22 14.58
N ILE A 330 5.46 -15.91 15.56
CA ILE A 330 6.79 -15.34 15.32
C ILE A 330 7.85 -15.98 16.21
N GLY A 331 9.04 -16.25 15.65
CA GLY A 331 10.23 -16.60 16.40
C GLY A 331 10.82 -15.39 17.10
N LEU A 332 10.86 -15.40 18.44
CA LEU A 332 11.45 -14.33 19.25
C LEU A 332 12.89 -14.67 19.60
N SER A 333 13.82 -14.02 18.93
CA SER A 333 15.28 -14.18 19.18
C SER A 333 15.79 -13.28 20.29
N GLY A 334 15.01 -12.28 20.73
CA GLY A 334 15.47 -11.18 21.58
C GLY A 334 16.18 -10.06 20.79
N GLY A 335 16.42 -10.22 19.48
CA GLY A 335 16.96 -9.18 18.60
C GLY A 335 15.91 -8.16 18.19
N ILE A 336 16.40 -7.00 17.69
CA ILE A 336 15.57 -5.83 17.35
C ILE A 336 14.50 -6.13 16.30
N ASP A 337 14.82 -6.89 15.25
CA ASP A 337 13.90 -7.17 14.13
C ASP A 337 12.68 -7.97 14.62
N SER A 338 12.92 -9.08 15.33
CA SER A 338 11.83 -9.88 15.90
C SER A 338 11.02 -9.12 16.93
N ALA A 339 11.65 -8.20 17.68
CA ALA A 339 10.98 -7.36 18.66
C ALA A 339 10.07 -6.31 17.99
N LEU A 340 10.55 -5.64 16.95
CA LEU A 340 9.75 -4.70 16.16
C LEU A 340 8.57 -5.40 15.48
N VAL A 341 8.81 -6.57 14.84
CA VAL A 341 7.74 -7.33 14.18
C VAL A 341 6.68 -7.81 15.18
N ALA A 342 7.08 -8.20 16.39
CA ALA A 342 6.13 -8.58 17.44
C ALA A 342 5.29 -7.39 17.92
N ALA A 343 5.89 -6.21 18.07
CA ALA A 343 5.17 -4.98 18.43
C ALA A 343 4.18 -4.59 17.32
N LEU A 344 4.62 -4.58 16.06
CA LEU A 344 3.76 -4.36 14.88
C LEU A 344 2.59 -5.34 14.83
N ALA A 345 2.85 -6.62 15.10
CA ALA A 345 1.81 -7.65 15.10
C ALA A 345 0.78 -7.42 16.22
N CYS A 346 1.22 -7.02 17.41
CA CYS A 346 0.32 -6.67 18.51
C CYS A 346 -0.56 -5.46 18.18
N ASP A 347 0.01 -4.44 17.53
CA ASP A 347 -0.74 -3.24 17.12
C ASP A 347 -1.69 -3.54 15.93
N ALA A 348 -1.32 -4.47 15.05
CA ALA A 348 -2.14 -4.87 13.91
C ALA A 348 -3.33 -5.75 14.29
N LEU A 349 -3.13 -6.74 15.17
CA LEU A 349 -4.07 -7.84 15.39
C LEU A 349 -4.57 -7.95 16.84
N GLY A 350 -3.95 -7.19 17.76
CA GLY A 350 -4.15 -7.36 19.20
C GLY A 350 -3.24 -8.45 19.80
N ALA A 351 -2.67 -8.21 20.96
CA ALA A 351 -1.68 -9.09 21.60
C ALA A 351 -2.18 -10.52 21.82
N GLN A 352 -3.48 -10.72 22.06
CA GLN A 352 -4.12 -12.03 22.24
C GLN A 352 -4.06 -12.92 21.00
N ASN A 353 -3.83 -12.33 19.82
CA ASN A 353 -3.73 -13.03 18.55
C ASN A 353 -2.27 -13.20 18.06
N VAL A 354 -1.30 -12.83 18.89
CA VAL A 354 0.14 -12.94 18.58
C VAL A 354 0.77 -14.01 19.45
N TYR A 355 1.48 -14.93 18.81
CA TYR A 355 2.13 -16.07 19.45
C TYR A 355 3.64 -15.98 19.22
N GLY A 356 4.40 -15.73 20.28
CA GLY A 356 5.86 -15.66 20.27
C GLY A 356 6.49 -16.97 20.75
N VAL A 357 7.48 -17.48 20.02
CA VAL A 357 8.23 -18.68 20.41
C VAL A 357 9.71 -18.36 20.51
N SER A 358 10.28 -18.43 21.72
CA SER A 358 11.72 -18.44 21.91
C SER A 358 12.27 -19.84 21.65
N MET A 359 13.28 -19.95 20.79
CA MET A 359 13.86 -21.23 20.34
C MET A 359 15.37 -21.27 20.59
N PRO A 360 15.80 -21.32 21.86
CA PRO A 360 17.21 -21.25 22.21
C PRO A 360 17.99 -22.50 21.73
N SER A 361 19.23 -22.26 21.29
CA SER A 361 20.27 -23.26 21.10
C SER A 361 21.30 -23.19 22.23
N LYS A 362 22.36 -24.02 22.17
CA LYS A 362 23.50 -23.94 23.08
C LYS A 362 24.29 -22.63 23.00
N TYR A 363 24.11 -21.87 21.91
CA TYR A 363 24.82 -20.60 21.65
C TYR A 363 23.98 -19.36 22.00
N SER A 364 22.67 -19.52 22.32
CA SER A 364 21.79 -18.41 22.67
C SER A 364 22.16 -17.83 24.03
N SER A 365 22.41 -16.52 24.07
CA SER A 365 22.75 -15.80 25.29
C SER A 365 21.59 -15.75 26.27
N ASP A 366 21.91 -15.64 27.58
CA ASP A 366 20.86 -15.46 28.59
C ASP A 366 20.15 -14.10 28.46
N HIS A 367 20.86 -13.09 27.95
CA HIS A 367 20.27 -11.78 27.65
C HIS A 367 19.19 -11.89 26.57
N SER A 368 19.44 -12.60 25.47
CA SER A 368 18.47 -12.77 24.39
C SER A 368 17.20 -13.51 24.83
N LYS A 369 17.35 -14.52 25.68
CA LYS A 369 16.20 -15.22 26.30
C LYS A 369 15.40 -14.29 27.22
N GLY A 370 16.11 -13.48 28.02
CA GLY A 370 15.50 -12.48 28.91
C GLY A 370 14.76 -11.41 28.14
N ASP A 371 15.34 -10.87 27.07
CA ASP A 371 14.75 -9.85 26.21
C ASP A 371 13.47 -10.34 25.52
N ALA A 372 13.46 -11.58 25.02
CA ALA A 372 12.27 -12.18 24.41
C ALA A 372 11.12 -12.36 25.42
N ALA A 373 11.44 -12.81 26.63
CA ALA A 373 10.46 -12.94 27.71
C ALA A 373 9.94 -11.58 28.21
N GLU A 374 10.81 -10.59 28.32
CA GLU A 374 10.43 -9.23 28.73
C GLU A 374 9.56 -8.53 27.67
N LEU A 375 9.87 -8.69 26.39
CA LEU A 375 9.01 -8.22 25.28
C LEU A 375 7.60 -8.81 25.41
N ALA A 376 7.50 -10.12 25.61
CA ALA A 376 6.23 -10.82 25.77
C ALA A 376 5.43 -10.30 26.98
N ARG A 377 6.12 -10.06 28.10
CA ARG A 377 5.51 -9.50 29.32
C ARG A 377 4.98 -8.06 29.09
N ARG A 378 5.73 -7.22 28.38
CA ARG A 378 5.36 -5.82 28.11
C ARG A 378 4.20 -5.70 27.12
N THR A 379 4.20 -6.54 26.09
CA THR A 379 3.16 -6.54 25.04
C THR A 379 1.91 -7.33 25.40
N GLY A 380 2.04 -8.33 26.30
CA GLY A 380 0.95 -9.25 26.64
C GLY A 380 0.66 -10.32 25.60
N LEU A 381 1.56 -10.54 24.62
CA LEU A 381 1.42 -11.61 23.62
C LEU A 381 1.56 -13.00 24.27
N ASN A 382 1.03 -14.03 23.60
CA ASN A 382 1.20 -15.41 24.03
C ASN A 382 2.64 -15.85 23.81
N PHE A 383 3.29 -16.38 24.86
CA PHE A 383 4.71 -16.70 24.82
C PHE A 383 5.00 -18.11 25.31
N ARG A 384 5.91 -18.81 24.60
CA ARG A 384 6.48 -20.08 25.03
C ARG A 384 7.93 -20.25 24.59
N THR A 385 8.67 -21.11 25.28
CA THR A 385 10.05 -21.45 24.95
C THR A 385 10.13 -22.91 24.57
N ILE A 386 10.75 -23.21 23.42
CA ILE A 386 11.01 -24.56 22.91
C ILE A 386 12.47 -24.63 22.46
N SER A 387 13.31 -25.34 23.21
CA SER A 387 14.73 -25.51 22.85
C SER A 387 14.90 -26.36 21.59
N ILE A 388 15.73 -25.89 20.66
CA ILE A 388 16.13 -26.68 19.47
C ILE A 388 17.30 -27.62 19.73
N ALA A 389 17.94 -27.58 20.93
CA ALA A 389 19.13 -28.36 21.23
C ALA A 389 18.96 -29.88 21.01
N PRO A 390 17.87 -30.55 21.47
CA PRO A 390 17.71 -31.99 21.21
C PRO A 390 17.61 -32.34 19.73
N MET A 391 16.94 -31.49 18.92
CA MET A 391 16.84 -31.70 17.47
C MET A 391 18.18 -31.47 16.80
N PHE A 392 18.93 -30.46 17.20
CA PHE A 392 20.23 -30.13 16.69
C PHE A 392 21.24 -31.29 16.98
N ASP A 393 21.28 -31.80 18.21
CA ASP A 393 22.14 -32.88 18.61
C ASP A 393 21.84 -34.18 17.84
N ALA A 394 20.57 -34.47 17.57
CA ALA A 394 20.17 -35.65 16.77
C ALA A 394 20.64 -35.52 15.31
N TYR A 395 20.59 -34.34 14.70
CA TYR A 395 21.14 -34.11 13.36
C TYR A 395 22.68 -34.25 13.35
N MET A 396 23.35 -33.63 14.32
CA MET A 396 24.81 -33.68 14.42
C MET A 396 25.33 -35.11 14.67
N ALA A 397 24.56 -35.94 15.36
CA ALA A 397 24.88 -37.36 15.52
C ALA A 397 24.71 -38.17 14.21
N SER A 398 23.93 -37.69 13.27
CA SER A 398 23.64 -38.35 12.00
C SER A 398 24.52 -37.86 10.85
N THR A 399 25.10 -36.64 10.96
CA THR A 399 25.86 -35.97 9.89
C THR A 399 26.98 -35.11 10.50
N GLU A 400 28.17 -35.17 9.90
CA GLU A 400 29.30 -34.31 10.30
C GLU A 400 29.21 -32.97 9.60
N LEU A 401 28.55 -31.96 10.25
CA LEU A 401 28.43 -30.60 9.74
C LEU A 401 29.39 -29.67 10.49
N THR A 402 30.01 -28.73 9.78
CA THR A 402 30.92 -27.72 10.35
C THR A 402 30.70 -26.35 9.73
N GLY A 403 31.06 -25.27 10.45
CA GLY A 403 31.03 -23.90 9.99
C GLY A 403 29.63 -23.47 9.53
N LEU A 404 29.51 -22.85 8.35
CA LEU A 404 28.24 -22.33 7.82
C LEU A 404 27.14 -23.40 7.73
N ALA A 405 27.48 -24.68 7.49
CA ALA A 405 26.47 -25.74 7.43
C ALA A 405 25.84 -25.99 8.80
N GLU A 406 26.64 -25.96 9.88
CA GLU A 406 26.20 -26.09 11.27
C GLU A 406 25.36 -24.86 11.70
N GLU A 407 25.80 -23.65 11.36
CA GLU A 407 25.04 -22.40 11.62
C GLU A 407 23.67 -22.44 10.94
N ASN A 408 23.64 -22.75 9.64
CA ASN A 408 22.40 -22.82 8.87
C ASN A 408 21.44 -23.92 9.33
N LEU A 409 21.95 -25.02 9.88
CA LEU A 409 21.10 -26.07 10.47
C LEU A 409 20.28 -25.53 11.62
N GLN A 410 20.85 -24.73 12.53
CA GLN A 410 20.10 -24.13 13.64
C GLN A 410 18.96 -23.23 13.15
N SER A 411 19.24 -22.39 12.15
CA SER A 411 18.21 -21.52 11.54
C SER A 411 17.07 -22.35 10.92
N ARG A 412 17.41 -23.42 10.17
CA ARG A 412 16.41 -24.30 9.55
C ARG A 412 15.58 -25.09 10.56
N LEU A 413 16.17 -25.55 11.67
CA LEU A 413 15.42 -26.20 12.74
C LEU A 413 14.39 -25.27 13.37
N ARG A 414 14.73 -24.00 13.56
CA ARG A 414 13.78 -22.99 14.02
C ARG A 414 12.65 -22.80 13.01
N GLY A 415 12.98 -22.66 11.73
CA GLY A 415 11.99 -22.54 10.66
C GLY A 415 11.04 -23.76 10.58
N THR A 416 11.59 -24.98 10.65
CA THR A 416 10.81 -26.22 10.66
C THR A 416 9.87 -26.28 11.85
N LEU A 417 10.34 -25.91 13.05
CA LEU A 417 9.53 -25.88 14.26
C LEU A 417 8.38 -24.88 14.16
N LEU A 418 8.64 -23.67 13.69
CA LEU A 418 7.60 -22.65 13.48
C LEU A 418 6.53 -23.15 12.51
N MET A 419 6.91 -23.78 11.39
CA MET A 419 5.96 -24.32 10.43
C MET A 419 5.15 -25.50 10.99
N ALA A 420 5.76 -26.35 11.81
CA ALA A 420 5.04 -27.43 12.50
C ALA A 420 3.96 -26.88 13.45
N ILE A 421 4.30 -25.84 14.22
CA ILE A 421 3.36 -25.16 15.12
C ILE A 421 2.25 -24.48 14.29
N SER A 422 2.62 -23.77 13.23
CA SER A 422 1.67 -23.13 12.31
C SER A 422 0.63 -24.11 11.79
N ASN A 423 1.05 -25.25 11.30
CA ASN A 423 0.14 -26.30 10.81
C ASN A 423 -0.75 -26.90 11.90
N GLN A 424 -0.21 -27.04 13.11
CA GLN A 424 -0.94 -27.64 14.24
C GLN A 424 -1.98 -26.67 14.83
N GLU A 425 -1.66 -25.37 14.88
CA GLU A 425 -2.44 -24.37 15.63
C GLU A 425 -3.14 -23.35 14.72
N GLY A 426 -2.84 -23.34 13.42
CA GLY A 426 -3.53 -22.49 12.43
C GLY A 426 -3.04 -21.04 12.39
N HIS A 427 -1.85 -20.74 12.93
CA HIS A 427 -1.26 -19.41 12.91
C HIS A 427 -0.45 -19.16 11.64
N ILE A 428 -0.51 -17.95 11.08
CA ILE A 428 0.41 -17.55 10.00
C ILE A 428 1.78 -17.18 10.57
N VAL A 429 2.86 -17.68 9.97
CA VAL A 429 4.23 -17.37 10.40
C VAL A 429 4.70 -16.04 9.81
N LEU A 430 5.26 -15.16 10.64
CA LEU A 430 5.89 -13.92 10.23
C LEU A 430 7.41 -14.10 10.13
N ALA A 431 7.99 -13.66 9.00
CA ALA A 431 9.41 -13.62 8.77
C ALA A 431 9.96 -12.23 9.17
N PRO A 432 10.92 -12.14 10.13
CA PRO A 432 11.37 -10.87 10.66
C PRO A 432 12.55 -10.23 9.91
N GLY A 433 12.97 -10.76 8.76
CA GLY A 433 14.11 -10.23 7.99
C GLY A 433 13.78 -8.84 7.42
N ASN A 434 14.77 -7.95 7.46
CA ASN A 434 14.71 -6.58 7.00
C ASN A 434 15.31 -6.40 5.59
N LYS A 435 15.14 -5.20 5.00
CA LYS A 435 15.59 -4.89 3.64
C LYS A 435 17.12 -5.00 3.47
N SER A 436 17.89 -4.55 4.46
CA SER A 436 19.36 -4.59 4.41
C SER A 436 19.89 -6.02 4.35
N GLU A 437 19.39 -6.91 5.20
CA GLU A 437 19.75 -8.33 5.21
C GLU A 437 19.36 -9.02 3.90
N LEU A 438 18.12 -8.76 3.41
CA LEU A 438 17.64 -9.31 2.14
C LEU A 438 18.44 -8.81 0.94
N ALA A 439 18.85 -7.53 0.95
CA ALA A 439 19.65 -6.95 -0.12
C ALA A 439 20.94 -7.72 -0.31
N VAL A 440 21.70 -7.92 0.75
CA VAL A 440 23.02 -8.59 0.70
C VAL A 440 22.95 -10.12 0.83
N GLY A 441 21.74 -10.67 1.01
CA GLY A 441 21.53 -12.11 1.16
C GLY A 441 22.01 -12.67 2.51
N TYR A 442 22.06 -11.84 3.54
CA TYR A 442 22.39 -12.23 4.92
C TYR A 442 21.19 -12.90 5.57
N SER A 443 20.80 -14.03 5.03
CA SER A 443 19.66 -14.85 5.46
C SER A 443 19.87 -16.32 5.11
N THR A 444 19.23 -17.20 5.86
CA THR A 444 19.25 -18.65 5.63
C THR A 444 17.95 -19.08 4.97
N LEU A 445 18.05 -19.59 3.72
CA LEU A 445 16.88 -20.18 3.05
C LEU A 445 16.29 -21.32 3.89
N TYR A 446 14.95 -21.29 4.03
CA TYR A 446 14.18 -22.25 4.83
C TYR A 446 14.48 -22.22 6.34
N GLY A 447 15.16 -21.16 6.80
CA GLY A 447 15.46 -20.90 8.19
C GLY A 447 14.75 -19.62 8.67
N ASP A 448 15.49 -18.54 8.84
CA ASP A 448 14.98 -17.20 9.19
C ASP A 448 14.14 -16.54 8.09
N SER A 449 14.29 -17.00 6.84
CA SER A 449 13.46 -16.60 5.70
C SER A 449 12.10 -17.32 5.65
N VAL A 450 11.80 -18.23 6.59
CA VAL A 450 10.55 -18.99 6.59
C VAL A 450 9.39 -18.13 7.10
N GLY A 451 8.27 -18.19 6.43
CA GLY A 451 7.05 -17.50 6.80
C GLY A 451 6.12 -17.29 5.62
N ALA A 452 4.96 -16.72 5.89
CA ALA A 452 3.98 -16.36 4.86
C ALA A 452 3.93 -14.84 4.61
N TYR A 453 4.49 -14.03 5.54
CA TYR A 453 4.57 -12.59 5.39
C TYR A 453 5.78 -12.02 6.12
N GLY A 454 6.46 -11.05 5.49
CA GLY A 454 7.60 -10.32 6.04
C GLY A 454 7.26 -8.85 6.31
N PRO A 455 6.76 -8.49 7.51
CA PRO A 455 6.25 -7.13 7.77
C PRO A 455 7.29 -6.04 7.53
N ILE A 456 8.56 -6.29 7.83
CA ILE A 456 9.67 -5.31 7.68
C ILE A 456 10.60 -5.62 6.50
N LYS A 457 10.15 -6.45 5.55
CA LYS A 457 10.89 -6.86 4.34
C LYS A 457 11.48 -5.68 3.55
N ASP A 458 10.80 -4.54 3.56
CA ASP A 458 11.17 -3.33 2.82
C ASP A 458 11.66 -2.19 3.74
N VAL A 459 12.02 -2.50 4.98
CA VAL A 459 12.54 -1.55 5.97
C VAL A 459 14.05 -1.75 6.12
N TYR A 460 14.87 -0.72 5.88
CA TYR A 460 16.31 -0.77 6.14
C TYR A 460 16.62 -0.91 7.63
N LYS A 461 17.74 -1.56 7.97
CA LYS A 461 18.13 -1.83 9.36
C LYS A 461 18.21 -0.57 10.22
N THR A 462 18.73 0.51 9.69
CA THR A 462 18.77 1.80 10.38
C THR A 462 17.36 2.32 10.71
N SER A 463 16.41 2.13 9.79
CA SER A 463 15.00 2.47 10.02
C SER A 463 14.33 1.51 11.01
N VAL A 464 14.74 0.23 11.09
CA VAL A 464 14.24 -0.70 12.12
C VAL A 464 14.53 -0.17 13.53
N PHE A 465 15.75 0.33 13.77
CA PHE A 465 16.10 0.95 15.05
C PHE A 465 15.25 2.18 15.33
N ARG A 466 15.14 3.08 14.36
CA ARG A 466 14.39 4.33 14.46
C ARG A 466 12.91 4.08 14.77
N LEU A 467 12.28 3.12 14.07
CA LEU A 467 10.88 2.74 14.30
C LEU A 467 10.67 2.07 15.66
N ALA A 468 11.62 1.28 16.16
CA ALA A 468 11.55 0.69 17.49
C ALA A 468 11.62 1.77 18.60
N GLU A 469 12.52 2.74 18.44
CA GLU A 469 12.63 3.90 19.33
C GLU A 469 11.38 4.77 19.27
N TRP A 470 10.87 5.07 18.07
CA TRP A 470 9.63 5.80 17.87
C TRP A 470 8.45 5.11 18.56
N ARG A 471 8.29 3.79 18.36
CA ARG A 471 7.17 3.05 18.97
C ARG A 471 7.22 3.06 20.50
N ASN A 472 8.41 2.97 21.07
CA ASN A 472 8.61 3.07 22.52
C ASN A 472 8.28 4.48 23.03
N ARG A 473 8.74 5.53 22.35
CA ARG A 473 8.44 6.93 22.66
C ARG A 473 6.94 7.21 22.58
N ALA A 474 6.29 6.80 21.49
CA ALA A 474 4.84 6.96 21.29
C ALA A 474 4.01 6.23 22.37
N ALA A 475 4.47 5.07 22.87
CA ALA A 475 3.84 4.39 23.99
C ALA A 475 3.96 5.20 25.29
N ALA A 476 5.16 5.70 25.59
CA ALA A 476 5.43 6.49 26.80
C ALA A 476 4.61 7.78 26.83
N GLU A 477 4.50 8.48 25.71
CA GLU A 477 3.68 9.70 25.57
C GLU A 477 2.19 9.46 25.82
N ARG A 478 1.72 8.25 25.50
CA ARG A 478 0.33 7.80 25.78
C ARG A 478 0.17 7.21 27.19
N GLY A 479 1.21 7.25 28.04
CA GLY A 479 1.20 6.66 29.38
C GLY A 479 1.18 5.13 29.39
N GLN A 480 1.57 4.49 28.28
CA GLN A 480 1.65 3.04 28.13
C GLN A 480 3.07 2.53 28.37
N THR A 481 3.20 1.25 28.69
CA THR A 481 4.52 0.60 28.81
C THR A 481 5.18 0.51 27.42
N PRO A 482 6.41 1.04 27.24
CA PRO A 482 7.16 0.84 26.01
C PRO A 482 7.31 -0.65 25.67
N PRO A 483 6.86 -1.14 24.51
CA PRO A 483 6.78 -2.57 24.24
C PRO A 483 8.14 -3.24 24.03
N ILE A 484 9.10 -2.55 23.43
CA ILE A 484 10.40 -3.13 23.04
C ILE A 484 11.42 -2.92 24.15
N PRO A 485 12.06 -3.99 24.70
CA PRO A 485 13.11 -3.84 25.70
C PRO A 485 14.29 -2.99 25.19
N GLU A 486 14.81 -2.10 26.04
CA GLU A 486 15.94 -1.25 25.67
C GLU A 486 17.19 -2.03 25.28
N ASN A 487 17.42 -3.17 25.91
CA ASN A 487 18.56 -4.03 25.55
C ASN A 487 18.41 -4.61 24.12
N SER A 488 17.18 -4.87 23.64
CA SER A 488 16.95 -5.30 22.26
C SER A 488 17.30 -4.19 21.25
N ILE A 489 17.17 -2.91 21.63
CA ILE A 489 17.53 -1.76 20.80
C ILE A 489 19.04 -1.47 20.86
N SER A 490 19.64 -1.52 22.04
CA SER A 490 21.01 -1.04 22.26
C SER A 490 22.10 -2.08 22.00
N LYS A 491 21.76 -3.37 22.05
CA LYS A 491 22.76 -4.41 21.81
C LYS A 491 23.15 -4.52 20.33
N PRO A 492 24.42 -4.83 20.00
CA PRO A 492 24.86 -5.08 18.64
C PRO A 492 24.03 -6.19 17.96
N PRO A 493 23.60 -6.03 16.69
CA PRO A 493 22.91 -7.07 15.95
C PRO A 493 23.76 -8.34 15.80
N SER A 494 23.12 -9.49 16.02
CA SER A 494 23.76 -10.80 15.90
C SER A 494 22.74 -11.91 15.65
N ALA A 495 23.08 -12.86 14.80
CA ALA A 495 22.30 -14.08 14.58
C ALA A 495 22.48 -15.13 15.70
N GLU A 496 23.48 -14.98 16.57
CA GLU A 496 23.81 -15.90 17.69
C GLU A 496 23.89 -17.38 17.28
N LEU A 497 24.49 -17.69 16.13
CA LEU A 497 24.67 -19.05 15.61
C LEU A 497 26.03 -19.65 15.98
N ARG A 498 26.97 -18.82 16.46
CA ARG A 498 28.28 -19.18 16.98
C ARG A 498 28.69 -18.24 18.13
N PRO A 499 29.67 -18.66 18.99
CA PRO A 499 30.12 -17.82 20.12
C PRO A 499 30.65 -16.46 19.66
N GLY A 500 30.15 -15.35 20.30
CA GLY A 500 30.65 -14.00 20.08
C GLY A 500 30.37 -13.39 18.69
N GLN A 501 29.47 -13.99 17.91
CA GLN A 501 29.12 -13.53 16.57
C GLN A 501 28.46 -12.13 16.64
N VAL A 502 28.86 -11.25 15.73
CA VAL A 502 28.18 -9.97 15.43
C VAL A 502 28.06 -9.81 13.92
N ASP A 503 27.05 -9.09 13.45
CA ASP A 503 26.79 -8.92 12.01
C ASP A 503 27.94 -8.21 11.32
N THR A 504 28.63 -7.30 12.00
CA THR A 504 29.83 -6.58 11.50
C THR A 504 31.04 -7.49 11.23
N ASP A 505 31.03 -8.76 11.67
CA ASP A 505 32.04 -9.73 11.23
C ASP A 505 32.01 -9.99 9.72
N SER A 506 30.85 -9.77 9.09
CA SER A 506 30.60 -10.11 7.68
C SER A 506 30.12 -8.91 6.85
N LEU A 507 29.40 -7.98 7.48
CA LEU A 507 28.77 -6.82 6.85
C LEU A 507 29.49 -5.52 7.23
N PRO A 508 29.42 -4.48 6.40
CA PRO A 508 29.73 -3.11 6.80
C PRO A 508 28.80 -2.66 7.93
N ASP A 509 29.17 -1.58 8.61
CA ASP A 509 28.28 -0.91 9.55
C ASP A 509 26.97 -0.51 8.84
N TYR A 510 25.82 -0.80 9.46
CA TYR A 510 24.52 -0.61 8.83
C TYR A 510 24.24 0.81 8.30
N PRO A 511 24.66 1.91 8.97
CA PRO A 511 24.49 3.26 8.39
C PRO A 511 25.18 3.44 7.03
N VAL A 512 26.36 2.85 6.85
CA VAL A 512 27.09 2.90 5.59
C VAL A 512 26.49 1.94 4.57
N LEU A 513 26.15 0.72 5.01
CA LEU A 513 25.53 -0.29 4.17
C LEU A 513 24.21 0.22 3.58
N ASP A 514 23.31 0.71 4.43
CA ASP A 514 21.98 1.18 4.03
C ASP A 514 22.05 2.37 3.07
N ALA A 515 22.99 3.31 3.29
CA ALA A 515 23.20 4.43 2.38
C ALA A 515 23.67 3.98 0.97
N ILE A 516 24.56 2.97 0.89
CA ILE A 516 24.96 2.36 -0.39
C ILE A 516 23.77 1.64 -1.04
N LEU A 517 23.00 0.90 -0.25
CA LEU A 517 21.84 0.16 -0.74
C LEU A 517 20.74 1.09 -1.25
N GLU A 518 20.47 2.21 -0.58
CA GLU A 518 19.51 3.22 -1.05
C GLU A 518 19.90 3.73 -2.44
N LEU A 519 21.16 4.08 -2.65
CA LEU A 519 21.65 4.54 -3.95
C LEU A 519 21.55 3.45 -5.02
N TYR A 520 21.94 2.22 -4.69
CA TYR A 520 21.98 1.11 -5.65
C TYR A 520 20.60 0.51 -5.94
N VAL A 521 19.80 0.24 -4.89
CA VAL A 521 18.52 -0.47 -5.01
C VAL A 521 17.37 0.49 -5.31
N ASP A 522 17.25 1.57 -4.54
CA ASP A 522 16.10 2.47 -4.64
C ASP A 522 16.24 3.47 -5.79
N ARG A 523 17.51 3.91 -6.08
CA ARG A 523 17.81 4.92 -7.10
C ARG A 523 18.52 4.40 -8.35
N ASP A 524 18.72 3.08 -8.48
CA ASP A 524 19.40 2.43 -9.63
C ASP A 524 20.77 3.04 -10.00
N GLN A 525 21.53 3.56 -9.04
CA GLN A 525 22.83 4.14 -9.31
C GLN A 525 23.91 3.06 -9.45
N GLY A 526 24.76 3.19 -10.48
CA GLY A 526 25.90 2.31 -10.68
C GLY A 526 27.06 2.61 -9.73
N ALA A 527 28.05 1.71 -9.68
CA ALA A 527 29.19 1.77 -8.76
C ALA A 527 29.95 3.08 -8.80
N ASP A 528 30.26 3.63 -10.00
CA ASP A 528 31.00 4.88 -10.12
C ASP A 528 30.25 6.09 -9.54
N ALA A 529 28.92 6.15 -9.69
CA ALA A 529 28.09 7.20 -9.11
C ALA A 529 28.10 7.14 -7.58
N ILE A 530 28.03 5.93 -7.01
CA ILE A 530 28.08 5.70 -5.55
C ILE A 530 29.46 6.08 -4.99
N VAL A 531 30.54 5.73 -5.68
CA VAL A 531 31.90 6.16 -5.30
C VAL A 531 32.03 7.69 -5.37
N ALA A 532 31.47 8.32 -6.41
CA ALA A 532 31.46 9.79 -6.54
C ALA A 532 30.65 10.48 -5.42
N ALA A 533 29.67 9.79 -4.82
CA ALA A 533 28.95 10.26 -3.64
C ALA A 533 29.76 10.19 -2.34
N GLY A 534 31.00 9.68 -2.38
CA GLY A 534 31.95 9.70 -1.27
C GLY A 534 32.17 8.36 -0.56
N PHE A 535 31.65 7.25 -1.09
CA PHE A 535 31.87 5.92 -0.51
C PHE A 535 33.16 5.29 -1.03
N ASP A 536 33.79 4.48 -0.17
CA ASP A 536 35.01 3.75 -0.54
C ASP A 536 34.74 2.74 -1.66
N ARG A 537 35.60 2.73 -2.69
CA ARG A 537 35.43 1.92 -3.89
C ARG A 537 35.37 0.41 -3.60
N GLU A 538 36.27 -0.11 -2.75
CA GLU A 538 36.33 -1.54 -2.46
C GLU A 538 35.06 -1.98 -1.71
N LEU A 539 34.61 -1.16 -0.78
CA LEU A 539 33.39 -1.38 -0.02
C LEU A 539 32.15 -1.36 -0.93
N VAL A 540 32.05 -0.39 -1.85
CA VAL A 540 30.97 -0.31 -2.84
C VAL A 540 30.94 -1.59 -3.68
N VAL A 541 32.04 -1.95 -4.34
CA VAL A 541 32.12 -3.15 -5.19
C VAL A 541 31.75 -4.42 -4.42
N LYS A 542 32.26 -4.59 -3.19
CA LYS A 542 31.92 -5.71 -2.32
C LYS A 542 30.42 -5.75 -2.05
N THR A 543 29.82 -4.65 -1.66
CA THR A 543 28.39 -4.55 -1.33
C THR A 543 27.51 -4.85 -2.54
N LEU A 544 27.78 -4.22 -3.68
CA LEU A 544 27.02 -4.45 -4.91
C LEU A 544 27.09 -5.91 -5.36
N ARG A 545 28.28 -6.53 -5.26
CA ARG A 545 28.45 -7.96 -5.56
C ARG A 545 27.61 -8.84 -4.65
N MET A 546 27.49 -8.54 -3.36
CA MET A 546 26.61 -9.25 -2.44
C MET A 546 25.15 -9.14 -2.89
N VAL A 547 24.70 -7.94 -3.25
CA VAL A 547 23.33 -7.69 -3.75
C VAL A 547 23.05 -8.49 -5.03
N ASP A 548 23.95 -8.43 -6.02
CA ASP A 548 23.78 -9.08 -7.32
C ASP A 548 23.77 -10.61 -7.24
N THR A 549 24.45 -11.18 -6.25
CA THR A 549 24.50 -12.64 -6.08
C THR A 549 23.36 -13.19 -5.23
N ALA A 550 22.63 -12.35 -4.51
CA ALA A 550 21.59 -12.77 -3.58
C ALA A 550 20.18 -12.88 -4.21
N GLU A 551 20.00 -12.58 -5.50
CA GLU A 551 18.67 -12.57 -6.14
C GLU A 551 17.89 -13.88 -5.97
N TYR A 552 18.58 -15.03 -6.05
CA TYR A 552 17.94 -16.34 -5.89
C TYR A 552 17.37 -16.56 -4.48
N LYS A 553 17.93 -15.92 -3.44
CA LYS A 553 17.41 -15.95 -2.07
C LYS A 553 16.17 -15.07 -1.95
N ARG A 554 16.23 -13.84 -2.47
CA ARG A 554 15.11 -12.88 -2.43
C ARG A 554 13.85 -13.41 -3.10
N ARG A 555 14.00 -14.18 -4.20
CA ARG A 555 12.86 -14.80 -4.92
C ARG A 555 12.13 -15.88 -4.13
N GLN A 556 12.69 -16.35 -3.03
CA GLN A 556 12.10 -17.36 -2.15
C GLN A 556 11.64 -16.76 -0.81
N TYR A 557 11.78 -15.46 -0.64
CA TYR A 557 11.31 -14.76 0.55
C TYR A 557 9.80 -14.47 0.44
N PRO A 558 9.03 -14.54 1.55
CA PRO A 558 7.60 -14.24 1.51
C PRO A 558 7.30 -12.80 1.07
N PRO A 559 6.06 -12.52 0.61
CA PRO A 559 5.60 -11.15 0.40
C PRO A 559 5.67 -10.35 1.69
N GLY A 560 5.68 -9.03 1.60
CA GLY A 560 5.70 -8.15 2.76
C GLY A 560 5.44 -6.71 2.37
N THR A 561 5.10 -5.86 3.33
CA THR A 561 4.70 -4.47 3.09
C THR A 561 5.78 -3.68 2.35
N LYS A 562 5.42 -3.12 1.20
CA LYS A 562 6.25 -2.18 0.45
C LYS A 562 6.05 -0.77 1.00
N ILE A 563 7.16 -0.11 1.34
CA ILE A 563 7.17 1.27 1.84
C ILE A 563 8.18 2.19 1.12
N SER A 564 9.13 1.61 0.40
CA SER A 564 10.20 2.34 -0.27
C SER A 564 9.90 2.55 -1.77
N PRO A 565 10.59 3.45 -2.47
CA PRO A 565 10.44 3.63 -3.91
C PRO A 565 10.66 2.34 -4.70
N LYS A 566 11.54 1.46 -4.23
CA LYS A 566 11.82 0.17 -4.88
C LYS A 566 12.05 -0.95 -3.87
N GLY A 567 11.05 -1.83 -3.71
CA GLY A 567 11.12 -3.01 -2.86
C GLY A 567 11.64 -4.26 -3.58
N PHE A 568 11.96 -5.32 -2.83
CA PHE A 568 12.28 -6.64 -3.37
C PHE A 568 10.99 -7.43 -3.67
N GLY A 569 10.22 -6.94 -4.65
CA GLY A 569 8.93 -7.47 -5.08
C GLY A 569 8.71 -7.26 -6.57
N LYS A 570 7.53 -6.78 -6.93
CA LYS A 570 7.13 -6.57 -8.33
C LYS A 570 7.89 -5.45 -9.04
N ASP A 571 8.40 -4.49 -8.32
CA ASP A 571 9.06 -3.28 -8.82
C ASP A 571 10.57 -3.45 -9.07
N ARG A 572 11.19 -4.54 -8.60
CA ARG A 572 12.57 -4.90 -8.92
C ARG A 572 12.63 -6.26 -9.63
N ARG A 573 12.73 -6.23 -10.95
CA ARG A 573 12.57 -7.41 -11.83
C ARG A 573 13.88 -7.87 -12.47
N LEU A 574 14.94 -8.08 -11.69
CA LEU A 574 16.20 -8.58 -12.22
C LEU A 574 16.10 -10.08 -12.55
N PRO A 575 16.76 -10.55 -13.64
CA PRO A 575 16.88 -11.99 -13.92
C PRO A 575 17.64 -12.72 -12.81
N ILE A 576 17.13 -13.86 -12.35
CA ILE A 576 17.84 -14.71 -11.37
C ILE A 576 19.14 -15.25 -11.97
N THR A 577 19.07 -15.77 -13.21
CA THR A 577 20.22 -16.30 -13.95
C THR A 577 20.98 -15.18 -14.65
N ASN A 578 21.59 -14.31 -13.86
CA ASN A 578 22.28 -13.11 -14.31
C ASN A 578 23.77 -13.18 -13.95
N ARG A 579 24.65 -12.82 -14.91
CA ARG A 579 26.10 -12.75 -14.72
C ARG A 579 26.66 -11.32 -14.78
N TRP A 580 25.77 -10.35 -15.00
CA TRP A 580 26.20 -8.96 -14.91
C TRP A 580 26.64 -8.65 -13.48
N ARG A 581 27.73 -7.93 -13.35
CA ARG A 581 28.24 -7.41 -12.07
C ARG A 581 28.69 -6.00 -12.32
N GLU A 582 28.28 -5.12 -11.44
CA GLU A 582 28.80 -3.75 -11.45
C GLU A 582 30.30 -3.77 -11.23
N GLN A 583 31.01 -3.05 -12.09
CA GLN A 583 32.45 -2.83 -12.01
C GLN A 583 32.68 -1.34 -11.76
N ALA A 584 33.46 -1.02 -10.75
CA ALA A 584 33.86 0.35 -10.45
C ALA A 584 35.29 0.60 -10.90
#